data_e8ce44d34270bc23d0ce7ae1b1228651
#
_entry.id   e8ce44d34270bc23d0ce7ae1b1228651
#
_cell.length_a   1.000
_cell.length_b   1.000
_cell.length_c   1.000
_cell.angle_alpha   90.00
_cell.angle_beta   90.00
_cell.angle_gamma   90.00
#
_symmetry.space_group_name_H-M   'P 1'
#
loop_
_entity.id
_entity.type
_entity.pdbx_description
1 polymer ?
#
loop_
_entity_poly.entity_id
_entity_poly.type
_entity_poly.pdbx_seq_one_letter_code
_entity_poly.pdbx_strand_id
1 'polypeptide(L)'
;MKLFKILILSTMVLTANSLFAAQSVEEIIKGRKAMFSENYQTAKKISILLKSNKIEEAKPLMKKMSENYKKLLDYFPDNTKEGFKTEALPSIWENKDEFNALMQKASDDMIKLASAIDTAEDLRAAQKNLMWSNCSACHDRFRKPH
;
A
#
# COMPACT_ATOMS: atom_id res chain seq x y z
N MET A 1 64.58 -26.45 -20.24
CA MET A 1 63.56 -25.51 -20.73
C MET A 1 62.20 -26.07 -20.42
N LYS A 2 61.50 -25.56 -19.39
CA LYS A 2 60.16 -26.00 -18.99
C LYS A 2 59.15 -24.96 -19.48
N LEU A 3 58.32 -25.31 -20.46
CA LEU A 3 57.27 -24.46 -20.99
C LEU A 3 56.11 -24.40 -19.99
N PHE A 4 55.87 -23.23 -19.41
CA PHE A 4 54.73 -22.94 -18.57
C PHE A 4 53.52 -22.63 -19.49
N LYS A 5 52.56 -23.55 -19.53
CA LYS A 5 51.25 -23.32 -20.20
C LYS A 5 50.36 -22.54 -19.25
N ILE A 6 50.18 -21.24 -19.52
CA ILE A 6 49.20 -20.40 -18.82
C ILE A 6 47.81 -20.70 -19.40
N LEU A 7 46.97 -21.34 -18.58
CA LEU A 7 45.55 -21.60 -18.90
C LEU A 7 44.75 -20.35 -18.46
N ILE A 8 44.38 -19.51 -19.42
CA ILE A 8 43.51 -18.37 -19.17
C ILE A 8 42.08 -18.89 -19.06
N LEU A 9 41.58 -18.98 -17.81
CA LEU A 9 40.18 -19.32 -17.52
C LEU A 9 39.35 -18.07 -17.68
N SER A 10 38.68 -17.93 -18.84
CA SER A 10 37.77 -16.81 -19.12
C SER A 10 36.49 -17.06 -18.34
N THR A 11 36.32 -16.39 -17.21
CA THR A 11 35.06 -16.35 -16.46
C THR A 11 34.07 -15.44 -17.18
N MET A 12 33.12 -16.04 -17.91
CA MET A 12 32.00 -15.37 -18.53
C MET A 12 31.01 -15.01 -17.41
N VAL A 13 31.05 -13.75 -16.94
CA VAL A 13 30.06 -13.22 -15.99
C VAL A 13 28.77 -13.00 -16.78
N LEU A 14 27.82 -13.96 -16.66
CA LEU A 14 26.45 -13.73 -17.10
C LEU A 14 25.82 -12.70 -16.13
N THR A 15 25.79 -11.43 -16.54
CA THR A 15 24.94 -10.42 -15.91
C THR A 15 23.49 -10.75 -16.30
N ALA A 16 22.77 -11.40 -15.38
CA ALA A 16 21.32 -11.53 -15.46
C ALA A 16 20.72 -10.13 -15.31
N ASN A 17 20.54 -9.42 -16.43
CA ASN A 17 19.67 -8.25 -16.48
C ASN A 17 18.26 -8.71 -16.22
N SER A 18 17.80 -8.60 -14.97
CA SER A 18 16.40 -8.71 -14.61
C SER A 18 15.67 -7.56 -15.31
N LEU A 19 15.11 -7.84 -16.48
CA LEU A 19 14.15 -6.97 -17.17
C LEU A 19 12.87 -6.98 -16.33
N PHE A 20 12.84 -6.20 -15.27
CA PHE A 20 11.57 -5.72 -14.74
C PHE A 20 11.01 -4.79 -15.82
N ALA A 21 10.08 -5.29 -16.60
CA ALA A 21 9.31 -4.44 -17.50
C ALA A 21 8.68 -3.34 -16.63
N ALA A 22 9.05 -2.08 -16.87
CA ALA A 22 8.46 -0.96 -16.15
C ALA A 22 6.95 -0.99 -16.40
N GLN A 23 6.15 -0.99 -15.33
CA GLN A 23 4.70 -0.95 -15.42
C GLN A 23 4.26 0.27 -16.22
N SER A 24 3.29 0.11 -17.11
CA SER A 24 2.70 1.22 -17.85
C SER A 24 1.93 2.16 -16.89
N VAL A 25 1.76 3.41 -17.30
CA VAL A 25 0.95 4.40 -16.55
C VAL A 25 -0.45 3.85 -16.29
N GLU A 26 -1.05 3.17 -17.25
CA GLU A 26 -2.37 2.55 -17.12
C GLU A 26 -2.38 1.47 -16.02
N GLU A 27 -1.40 0.59 -16.02
CA GLU A 27 -1.29 -0.49 -15.01
C GLU A 27 -1.11 0.08 -13.60
N ILE A 28 -0.28 1.12 -13.44
CA ILE A 28 -0.09 1.79 -12.15
C ILE A 28 -1.40 2.42 -11.66
N ILE A 29 -2.10 3.18 -12.51
CA ILE A 29 -3.37 3.82 -12.13
C ILE A 29 -4.45 2.78 -11.82
N LYS A 30 -4.59 1.74 -12.63
CA LYS A 30 -5.52 0.63 -12.36
C LYS A 30 -5.15 -0.11 -11.07
N GLY A 31 -3.86 -0.38 -10.86
CA GLY A 31 -3.35 -1.05 -9.67
C GLY A 31 -3.68 -0.30 -8.38
N ARG A 32 -3.41 1.01 -8.32
CA ARG A 32 -3.77 1.80 -7.13
C ARG A 32 -5.27 1.85 -6.87
N LYS A 33 -6.10 1.97 -7.92
CA LYS A 33 -7.57 1.93 -7.78
C LYS A 33 -8.04 0.59 -7.24
N ALA A 34 -7.50 -0.52 -7.72
CA ALA A 34 -7.80 -1.85 -7.25
C ALA A 34 -7.43 -2.04 -5.77
N MET A 35 -6.23 -1.60 -5.35
CA MET A 35 -5.79 -1.70 -3.95
C MET A 35 -6.64 -0.84 -2.99
N PHE A 36 -7.04 0.37 -3.39
CA PHE A 36 -7.97 1.17 -2.57
C PHE A 36 -9.35 0.52 -2.47
N SER A 37 -9.87 -0.02 -3.57
CA SER A 37 -11.13 -0.77 -3.57
C SER A 37 -11.04 -2.00 -2.66
N GLU A 38 -9.94 -2.75 -2.74
CA GLU A 38 -9.69 -3.89 -1.85
C GLU A 38 -9.64 -3.47 -0.37
N ASN A 39 -8.94 -2.37 -0.06
CA ASN A 39 -8.89 -1.86 1.31
C ASN A 39 -10.28 -1.48 1.82
N TYR A 40 -11.11 -0.84 1.01
CA TYR A 40 -12.49 -0.50 1.38
C TYR A 40 -13.34 -1.75 1.67
N GLN A 41 -13.29 -2.77 0.81
CA GLN A 41 -14.02 -4.02 1.03
C GLN A 41 -13.50 -4.76 2.27
N THR A 42 -12.18 -4.74 2.46
CA THR A 42 -11.54 -5.34 3.63
C THR A 42 -11.95 -4.64 4.93
N ALA A 43 -12.01 -3.30 4.94
CA ALA A 43 -12.49 -2.52 6.10
C ALA A 43 -13.94 -2.86 6.46
N LYS A 44 -14.82 -3.01 5.46
CA LYS A 44 -16.19 -3.46 5.68
C LYS A 44 -16.24 -4.86 6.29
N LYS A 45 -15.43 -5.80 5.78
CA LYS A 45 -15.36 -7.16 6.31
C LYS A 45 -14.84 -7.17 7.75
N ILE A 46 -13.80 -6.39 8.07
CA ILE A 46 -13.30 -6.20 9.43
C ILE A 46 -14.44 -5.74 10.35
N SER A 47 -15.20 -4.71 9.94
CA SER A 47 -16.30 -4.20 10.74
C SER A 47 -17.40 -5.24 11.01
N ILE A 48 -17.71 -6.11 10.05
CA ILE A 48 -18.65 -7.21 10.22
C ILE A 48 -18.11 -8.26 11.20
N LEU A 49 -16.86 -8.66 11.05
CA LEU A 49 -16.21 -9.65 11.93
C LEU A 49 -16.16 -9.16 13.39
N LEU A 50 -15.79 -7.89 13.59
CA LEU A 50 -15.73 -7.32 14.93
C LEU A 50 -17.12 -7.21 15.59
N LYS A 51 -18.16 -6.86 14.82
CA LYS A 51 -19.55 -6.90 15.31
C LYS A 51 -20.00 -8.30 15.74
N SER A 52 -19.44 -9.33 15.12
CA SER A 52 -19.72 -10.74 15.41
C SER A 52 -18.76 -11.35 16.43
N ASN A 53 -17.93 -10.53 17.08
CA ASN A 53 -16.88 -10.94 18.02
C ASN A 53 -15.85 -11.95 17.46
N LYS A 54 -15.61 -11.89 16.13
CA LYS A 54 -14.66 -12.72 15.42
C LYS A 54 -13.31 -12.01 15.27
N ILE A 55 -12.70 -11.68 16.38
CA ILE A 55 -11.49 -10.84 16.46
C ILE A 55 -10.31 -11.51 15.74
N GLU A 56 -10.08 -12.79 15.98
CA GLU A 56 -8.95 -13.51 15.38
C GLU A 56 -9.05 -13.61 13.85
N GLU A 57 -10.25 -13.62 13.28
CA GLU A 57 -10.46 -13.57 11.82
C GLU A 57 -10.22 -12.15 11.27
N ALA A 58 -10.40 -11.10 12.07
CA ALA A 58 -10.23 -9.71 11.65
C ALA A 58 -8.74 -9.27 11.60
N LYS A 59 -7.91 -9.73 12.54
CA LYS A 59 -6.49 -9.32 12.66
C LYS A 59 -5.66 -9.51 11.38
N PRO A 60 -5.68 -10.65 10.69
CA PRO A 60 -4.92 -10.81 9.44
C PRO A 60 -5.39 -9.85 8.34
N LEU A 61 -6.67 -9.47 8.33
CA LEU A 61 -7.19 -8.49 7.38
C LEU A 61 -6.66 -7.07 7.65
N MET A 62 -6.51 -6.70 8.93
CA MET A 62 -5.89 -5.43 9.31
C MET A 62 -4.43 -5.38 8.87
N LYS A 63 -3.66 -6.46 9.09
CA LYS A 63 -2.27 -6.58 8.61
C LYS A 63 -2.18 -6.46 7.09
N LYS A 64 -3.09 -7.12 6.35
CA LYS A 64 -3.16 -7.01 4.90
C LYS A 64 -3.43 -5.57 4.43
N MET A 65 -4.33 -4.84 5.09
CA MET A 65 -4.57 -3.42 4.80
C MET A 65 -3.31 -2.57 5.05
N SER A 66 -2.60 -2.82 6.14
CA SER A 66 -1.31 -2.15 6.42
C SER A 66 -0.31 -2.35 5.28
N GLU A 67 -0.15 -3.58 4.80
CA GLU A 67 0.75 -3.89 3.68
C GLU A 67 0.32 -3.21 2.38
N ASN A 68 -0.98 -3.15 2.10
CA ASN A 68 -1.50 -2.46 0.92
C ASN A 68 -1.21 -0.96 0.98
N TYR A 69 -1.36 -0.30 2.14
CA TYR A 69 -1.01 1.11 2.30
C TYR A 69 0.49 1.38 2.05
N LYS A 70 1.38 0.49 2.50
CA LYS A 70 2.82 0.58 2.20
C LYS A 70 3.10 0.45 0.71
N LYS A 71 2.50 -0.54 0.04
CA LYS A 71 2.66 -0.71 -1.42
C LYS A 71 2.14 0.48 -2.20
N LEU A 72 1.04 1.09 -1.76
CA LEU A 72 0.44 2.24 -2.43
C LEU A 72 1.37 3.46 -2.50
N LEU A 73 2.38 3.59 -1.63
CA LEU A 73 3.38 4.66 -1.70
C LEU A 73 4.09 4.71 -3.06
N ASP A 74 4.31 3.55 -3.70
CA ASP A 74 5.00 3.43 -4.98
C ASP A 74 4.08 3.64 -6.20
N TYR A 75 2.76 3.79 -5.99
CA TYR A 75 1.77 3.88 -7.06
C TYR A 75 1.36 5.31 -7.44
N PHE A 76 2.17 6.31 -7.07
CA PHE A 76 1.97 7.71 -7.40
C PHE A 76 3.22 8.37 -7.99
N PRO A 77 3.86 7.79 -9.04
CA PRO A 77 4.94 8.46 -9.74
C PRO A 77 4.41 9.66 -10.54
N ASP A 78 5.29 10.60 -10.87
CA ASP A 78 4.92 11.88 -11.49
C ASP A 78 4.15 11.77 -12.81
N ASN A 79 4.39 10.72 -13.57
CA ASN A 79 3.73 10.47 -14.86
C ASN A 79 2.31 9.88 -14.73
N THR A 80 1.74 9.77 -13.51
CA THR A 80 0.40 9.17 -13.28
C THR A 80 -0.62 10.18 -12.73
N LYS A 81 -0.37 11.47 -12.94
CA LYS A 81 -1.24 12.58 -12.47
C LYS A 81 -2.59 12.59 -13.16
N GLU A 82 -2.63 12.17 -14.42
CA GLU A 82 -3.81 12.26 -15.28
C GLU A 82 -4.06 10.95 -16.04
N GLY A 83 -5.23 10.86 -16.68
CA GLY A 83 -5.61 9.73 -17.53
C GLY A 83 -6.31 8.59 -16.79
N PHE A 84 -6.78 7.61 -17.56
CA PHE A 84 -7.39 6.34 -17.09
C PHE A 84 -8.45 6.49 -15.99
N LYS A 85 -9.22 7.60 -16.04
CA LYS A 85 -10.25 7.95 -15.05
C LYS A 85 -9.71 7.97 -13.61
N THR A 86 -8.50 8.52 -13.43
CA THR A 86 -7.95 8.73 -12.09
C THR A 86 -8.79 9.75 -11.31
N GLU A 87 -9.01 9.45 -10.04
CA GLU A 87 -9.65 10.37 -9.07
C GLU A 87 -8.61 11.10 -8.20
N ALA A 88 -7.32 10.79 -8.38
CA ALA A 88 -6.24 11.46 -7.68
C ALA A 88 -6.18 12.94 -8.06
N LEU A 89 -6.12 13.82 -7.06
CA LEU A 89 -5.94 15.25 -7.26
C LEU A 89 -4.46 15.61 -7.44
N PRO A 90 -4.13 16.68 -8.17
CA PRO A 90 -2.76 17.20 -8.31
C PRO A 90 -2.08 17.48 -6.98
N SER A 91 -2.86 17.83 -5.95
CA SER A 91 -2.39 18.10 -4.59
C SER A 91 -1.57 16.95 -3.97
N ILE A 92 -1.72 15.70 -4.46
CA ILE A 92 -0.88 14.56 -4.04
C ILE A 92 0.60 14.83 -4.34
N TRP A 93 0.90 15.34 -5.53
CA TRP A 93 2.26 15.60 -5.99
C TRP A 93 2.81 16.93 -5.50
N GLU A 94 1.92 17.91 -5.28
CA GLU A 94 2.26 19.21 -4.70
C GLU A 94 2.59 19.10 -3.20
N ASN A 95 1.95 18.16 -2.50
CA ASN A 95 2.12 17.91 -1.06
C ASN A 95 2.51 16.46 -0.79
N LYS A 96 3.51 15.96 -1.52
CA LYS A 96 3.89 14.54 -1.53
C LYS A 96 4.25 14.00 -0.15
N ASP A 97 4.98 14.77 0.64
CA ASP A 97 5.41 14.36 1.98
C ASP A 97 4.21 14.18 2.91
N GLU A 98 3.24 15.07 2.85
CA GLU A 98 2.01 14.95 3.64
C GLU A 98 1.16 13.76 3.19
N PHE A 99 1.01 13.56 1.88
CA PHE A 99 0.33 12.39 1.34
C PHE A 99 0.98 11.10 1.82
N ASN A 100 2.30 11.00 1.73
CA ASN A 100 3.07 9.83 2.18
C ASN A 100 2.93 9.63 3.69
N ALA A 101 2.94 10.71 4.49
CA ALA A 101 2.74 10.64 5.94
C ALA A 101 1.35 10.10 6.31
N LEU A 102 0.30 10.50 5.60
CA LEU A 102 -1.06 9.95 5.80
C LEU A 102 -1.15 8.48 5.40
N MET A 103 -0.51 8.07 4.33
CA MET A 103 -0.47 6.66 3.92
C MET A 103 0.30 5.80 4.93
N GLN A 104 1.43 6.30 5.43
CA GLN A 104 2.21 5.62 6.47
C GLN A 104 1.39 5.53 7.77
N LYS A 105 0.75 6.65 8.19
CA LYS A 105 -0.14 6.65 9.34
C LYS A 105 -1.26 5.61 9.20
N ALA A 106 -1.91 5.53 8.04
CA ALA A 106 -2.95 4.55 7.80
C ALA A 106 -2.43 3.11 7.94
N SER A 107 -1.22 2.84 7.43
CA SER A 107 -0.55 1.55 7.61
C SER A 107 -0.30 1.23 9.08
N ASP A 108 0.29 2.17 9.83
CA ASP A 108 0.65 1.98 11.24
C ASP A 108 -0.59 1.84 12.12
N ASP A 109 -1.65 2.59 11.83
CA ASP A 109 -2.91 2.51 12.57
C ASP A 109 -3.62 1.17 12.38
N MET A 110 -3.45 0.51 11.22
CA MET A 110 -3.96 -0.86 11.03
C MET A 110 -3.23 -1.87 11.92
N ILE A 111 -1.92 -1.71 12.10
CA ILE A 111 -1.14 -2.56 13.03
C ILE A 111 -1.52 -2.26 14.49
N LYS A 112 -1.70 -0.98 14.84
CA LYS A 112 -2.17 -0.58 16.18
C LYS A 112 -3.55 -1.17 16.46
N LEU A 113 -4.48 -1.09 15.50
CA LEU A 113 -5.81 -1.68 15.66
C LEU A 113 -5.73 -3.19 15.89
N ALA A 114 -4.92 -3.91 15.10
CA ALA A 114 -4.73 -5.35 15.26
C ALA A 114 -4.15 -5.74 16.62
N SER A 115 -3.34 -4.87 17.24
CA SER A 115 -2.73 -5.11 18.55
C SER A 115 -3.64 -4.73 19.71
N ALA A 116 -4.47 -3.68 19.54
CA ALA A 116 -5.28 -3.14 20.62
C ALA A 116 -6.70 -3.76 20.69
N ILE A 117 -7.12 -4.45 19.63
CA ILE A 117 -8.50 -4.86 19.48
C ILE A 117 -8.99 -5.86 20.54
N ASP A 118 -8.10 -6.67 21.11
CA ASP A 118 -8.43 -7.66 22.15
C ASP A 118 -8.83 -7.01 23.48
N THR A 119 -8.30 -5.83 23.76
CA THR A 119 -8.46 -5.12 25.03
C THR A 119 -9.24 -3.82 24.88
N ALA A 120 -9.73 -3.51 23.68
CA ALA A 120 -10.48 -2.28 23.44
C ALA A 120 -11.84 -2.33 24.14
N GLU A 121 -12.08 -1.37 25.04
CA GLU A 121 -13.37 -1.21 25.73
C GLU A 121 -14.50 -0.84 24.76
N ASP A 122 -14.18 -0.05 23.72
CA ASP A 122 -15.11 0.34 22.65
C ASP A 122 -14.51 0.01 21.27
N LEU A 123 -14.93 -1.13 20.73
CA LEU A 123 -14.51 -1.60 19.39
C LEU A 123 -14.95 -0.64 18.28
N ARG A 124 -16.06 0.06 18.43
CA ARG A 124 -16.54 1.02 17.43
C ARG A 124 -15.66 2.26 17.41
N ALA A 125 -15.33 2.80 18.57
CA ALA A 125 -14.41 3.93 18.69
C ALA A 125 -13.03 3.58 18.16
N ALA A 126 -12.48 2.41 18.49
CA ALA A 126 -11.21 1.94 17.96
C ALA A 126 -11.20 1.87 16.43
N GLN A 127 -12.22 1.26 15.80
CA GLN A 127 -12.35 1.20 14.35
C GLN A 127 -12.49 2.61 13.73
N LYS A 128 -13.33 3.48 14.32
CA LYS A 128 -13.50 4.85 13.82
C LYS A 128 -12.17 5.59 13.82
N ASN A 129 -11.43 5.54 14.91
CA ASN A 129 -10.24 6.34 15.11
C ASN A 129 -9.01 5.81 14.36
N LEU A 130 -8.84 4.48 14.27
CA LEU A 130 -7.65 3.85 13.69
C LEU A 130 -7.86 3.33 12.27
N MET A 131 -9.08 3.26 11.76
CA MET A 131 -9.36 2.77 10.41
C MET A 131 -10.11 3.79 9.56
N TRP A 132 -11.36 4.12 9.92
CA TRP A 132 -12.23 4.95 9.06
C TRP A 132 -11.79 6.40 8.96
N SER A 133 -11.21 6.99 10.03
CA SER A 133 -10.70 8.37 10.00
C SER A 133 -9.54 8.55 9.02
N ASN A 134 -8.74 7.52 8.76
CA ASN A 134 -7.68 7.59 7.76
C ASN A 134 -8.23 7.68 6.33
N CYS A 135 -9.38 7.03 6.06
CA CYS A 135 -10.03 7.14 4.75
C CYS A 135 -10.48 8.58 4.48
N SER A 136 -11.20 9.22 5.43
CA SER A 136 -11.70 10.59 5.26
C SER A 136 -10.55 11.60 5.22
N ALA A 137 -9.58 11.52 6.11
CA ALA A 137 -8.45 12.46 6.16
C ALA A 137 -7.68 12.55 4.82
N CYS A 138 -7.52 11.41 4.13
CA CYS A 138 -6.87 11.37 2.84
C CYS A 138 -7.82 11.82 1.70
N HIS A 139 -9.07 11.34 1.69
CA HIS A 139 -10.03 11.62 0.63
C HIS A 139 -10.43 13.08 0.55
N ASP A 140 -10.57 13.78 1.67
CA ASP A 140 -10.96 15.19 1.73
C ASP A 140 -9.95 16.12 1.04
N ARG A 141 -8.70 15.69 0.91
CA ARG A 141 -7.59 16.52 0.41
C ARG A 141 -7.02 16.04 -0.92
N PHE A 142 -7.07 14.74 -1.20
CA PHE A 142 -6.29 14.10 -2.25
C PHE A 142 -7.12 13.34 -3.28
N ARG A 143 -8.45 13.28 -3.10
CA ARG A 143 -9.36 12.61 -4.04
C ARG A 143 -10.42 13.57 -4.56
N LYS A 144 -10.79 13.41 -5.85
CA LYS A 144 -11.94 14.14 -6.43
C LYS A 144 -13.22 13.81 -5.65
N PRO A 145 -14.07 14.81 -5.38
CA PRO A 145 -15.41 14.56 -4.82
C PRO A 145 -16.23 13.62 -5.71
N HIS A 146 -17.08 12.81 -5.11
CA HIS A 146 -18.09 12.00 -5.80
C HIS A 146 -19.44 12.68 -5.75
#